data_9888401e9dafcc8edc2c87e6788debb1
#
_entry.id   9888401e9dafcc8edc2c87e6788debb1
#
_cell.length_a   1.000
_cell.length_b   1.000
_cell.length_c   1.000
_cell.angle_alpha   90.00
_cell.angle_beta   90.00
_cell.angle_gamma   90.00
#
_symmetry.space_group_name_H-M   'P 1'
#
loop_
_entity.id
_entity.type
_entity.pdbx_description
1 polymer ?
#
loop_
_entity_poly.entity_id
_entity_poly.type
_entity_poly.pdbx_seq_one_letter_code
_entity_poly.pdbx_strand_id
1 'polypeptide(L)'
;KRRSLEFLVSAYGPDKLNDPTMAEPIVKQMIDLDPSDPANYFQLAQIYENSGEYELAEQTFLKAKDAKASYPNVYMQIAGYYNRQGDFPKTIEYLNQRIAIEPNNPEAHYTVSTYYWDKAYRDFRLKDAEKLDMVIKGIESVDKAISIKSDYMEAIAYKNLLLRLQANLIKNPAEQQRLIREAD
;
A
#
# COMPACT_ATOMS: atom_id res chain seq x y z
N LYS A 1 16.99 26.65 -8.50
CA LYS A 1 17.71 25.39 -8.83
C LYS A 1 16.79 24.16 -8.64
N ARG A 2 16.17 23.94 -7.44
CA ARG A 2 15.27 22.81 -7.16
C ARG A 2 14.09 22.75 -8.16
N ARG A 3 13.32 23.84 -8.33
CA ARG A 3 12.18 23.88 -9.28
C ARG A 3 12.56 23.54 -10.72
N SER A 4 13.76 23.93 -11.15
CA SER A 4 14.23 23.61 -12.50
C SER A 4 14.51 22.11 -12.64
N LEU A 5 15.03 21.46 -11.61
CA LEU A 5 15.26 20.00 -11.61
C LEU A 5 13.93 19.25 -11.58
N GLU A 6 12.97 19.66 -10.76
CA GLU A 6 11.60 19.09 -10.70
C GLU A 6 10.92 19.15 -12.08
N PHE A 7 11.04 20.29 -12.77
CA PHE A 7 10.52 20.45 -14.12
C PHE A 7 11.18 19.47 -15.12
N LEU A 8 12.51 19.32 -15.06
CA LEU A 8 13.24 18.41 -15.94
C LEU A 8 12.86 16.94 -15.65
N VAL A 9 12.76 16.53 -14.39
CA VAL A 9 12.30 15.18 -14.03
C VAL A 9 10.92 14.93 -14.58
N SER A 10 10.00 15.89 -14.43
CA SER A 10 8.65 15.78 -15.01
C SER A 10 8.67 15.71 -16.55
N ALA A 11 9.61 16.40 -17.21
CA ALA A 11 9.75 16.36 -18.66
C ALA A 11 10.27 15.02 -19.18
N TYR A 12 11.19 14.40 -18.46
CA TYR A 12 11.74 13.08 -18.80
C TYR A 12 10.94 11.91 -18.21
N GLY A 13 9.89 12.18 -17.43
CA GLY A 13 9.03 11.18 -16.81
C GLY A 13 8.20 10.35 -17.80
N PRO A 14 7.55 9.26 -17.32
CA PRO A 14 6.87 8.27 -18.15
C PRO A 14 5.70 8.85 -18.96
N ASP A 15 5.06 9.91 -18.47
CA ASP A 15 3.91 10.54 -19.14
C ASP A 15 4.30 11.51 -20.27
N LYS A 16 5.61 11.74 -20.48
CA LYS A 16 6.13 12.70 -21.48
C LYS A 16 7.21 12.05 -22.34
N LEU A 17 8.49 12.39 -22.09
CA LEU A 17 9.59 11.88 -22.92
C LEU A 17 9.93 10.42 -22.61
N ASN A 18 9.58 9.93 -21.43
CA ASN A 18 9.86 8.57 -20.95
C ASN A 18 11.36 8.18 -21.15
N ASP A 19 12.25 9.04 -20.69
CA ASP A 19 13.69 8.85 -20.77
C ASP A 19 14.30 8.70 -19.37
N PRO A 20 14.33 7.47 -18.84
CA PRO A 20 14.88 7.21 -17.51
C PRO A 20 16.39 7.54 -17.42
N THR A 21 17.14 7.45 -18.53
CA THR A 21 18.58 7.70 -18.52
C THR A 21 18.90 9.18 -18.31
N MET A 22 18.00 10.07 -18.72
CA MET A 22 18.09 11.49 -18.46
C MET A 22 17.46 11.89 -17.12
N ALA A 23 16.41 11.19 -16.68
CA ALA A 23 15.75 11.47 -15.42
C ALA A 23 16.60 11.09 -14.19
N GLU A 24 17.25 9.93 -14.22
CA GLU A 24 18.03 9.38 -13.09
C GLU A 24 19.10 10.35 -12.54
N PRO A 25 20.03 10.91 -13.35
CA PRO A 25 21.07 11.81 -12.84
C PRO A 25 20.48 13.10 -12.26
N ILE A 26 19.32 13.55 -12.75
CA ILE A 26 18.65 14.74 -12.25
C ILE A 26 18.07 14.46 -10.85
N VAL A 27 17.41 13.30 -10.67
CA VAL A 27 16.87 12.92 -9.35
C VAL A 27 17.99 12.68 -8.34
N LYS A 28 19.11 12.06 -8.75
CA LYS A 28 20.30 11.93 -7.88
C LYS A 28 20.83 13.30 -7.44
N GLN A 29 20.87 14.29 -8.33
CA GLN A 29 21.24 15.65 -7.94
C GLN A 29 20.23 16.29 -6.98
N MET A 30 18.95 15.94 -7.05
CA MET A 30 17.95 16.40 -6.08
C MET A 30 18.17 15.76 -4.70
N ILE A 31 18.54 14.48 -4.65
CA ILE A 31 18.92 13.79 -3.41
C ILE A 31 20.16 14.45 -2.78
N ASP A 32 21.19 14.76 -3.58
CA ASP A 32 22.39 15.44 -3.09
C ASP A 32 22.10 16.83 -2.52
N LEU A 33 21.09 17.52 -3.07
CA LEU A 33 20.68 18.85 -2.59
C LEU A 33 19.83 18.77 -1.32
N ASP A 34 19.05 17.73 -1.16
CA ASP A 34 18.20 17.50 0.03
C ASP A 34 18.10 15.98 0.30
N PRO A 35 19.07 15.41 1.00
CA PRO A 35 19.08 13.97 1.31
C PRO A 35 18.03 13.57 2.35
N SER A 36 17.36 14.52 2.99
CA SER A 36 16.31 14.27 3.98
C SER A 36 14.89 14.22 3.38
N ASP A 37 14.76 14.57 2.09
CA ASP A 37 13.45 14.53 1.41
C ASP A 37 13.17 13.14 0.81
N PRO A 38 12.28 12.32 1.40
CA PRO A 38 11.99 10.99 0.91
C PRO A 38 11.36 10.98 -0.49
N ALA A 39 10.75 12.09 -0.92
CA ALA A 39 10.12 12.18 -2.24
C ALA A 39 11.13 12.01 -3.38
N ASN A 40 12.36 12.47 -3.20
CA ASN A 40 13.43 12.31 -4.20
C ASN A 40 13.80 10.83 -4.36
N TYR A 41 13.88 10.09 -3.25
CA TYR A 41 14.15 8.64 -3.29
C TYR A 41 12.99 7.87 -3.92
N PHE A 42 11.73 8.27 -3.68
CA PHE A 42 10.58 7.63 -4.34
C PHE A 42 10.64 7.79 -5.85
N GLN A 43 10.99 8.97 -6.33
CA GLN A 43 11.15 9.21 -7.76
C GLN A 43 12.26 8.35 -8.36
N LEU A 44 13.42 8.26 -7.69
CA LEU A 44 14.53 7.43 -8.15
C LEU A 44 14.16 5.94 -8.13
N ALA A 45 13.52 5.48 -7.07
CA ALA A 45 13.06 4.10 -6.95
C ALA A 45 12.05 3.74 -8.05
N GLN A 46 11.15 4.67 -8.39
CA GLN A 46 10.19 4.47 -9.48
C GLN A 46 10.87 4.41 -10.86
N ILE A 47 11.92 5.18 -11.08
CA ILE A 47 12.73 5.10 -12.30
C ILE A 47 13.34 3.71 -12.42
N TYR A 48 13.98 3.21 -11.36
CA TYR A 48 14.55 1.87 -11.34
C TYR A 48 13.50 0.77 -11.52
N GLU A 49 12.36 0.87 -10.86
CA GLU A 49 11.26 -0.09 -10.99
C GLU A 49 10.75 -0.14 -12.45
N ASN A 50 10.54 1.02 -13.08
CA ASN A 50 10.09 1.12 -14.47
C ASN A 50 11.13 0.60 -15.47
N SER A 51 12.41 0.65 -15.11
CA SER A 51 13.51 0.10 -15.91
C SER A 51 13.76 -1.40 -15.67
N GLY A 52 12.99 -2.03 -14.76
CA GLY A 52 13.16 -3.44 -14.39
C GLY A 52 14.33 -3.71 -13.43
N GLU A 53 14.92 -2.65 -12.86
CA GLU A 53 16.03 -2.74 -11.91
C GLU A 53 15.49 -2.86 -10.48
N TYR A 54 14.79 -3.98 -10.21
CA TYR A 54 13.99 -4.15 -8.99
C TYR A 54 14.82 -4.12 -7.70
N GLU A 55 16.05 -4.67 -7.69
CA GLU A 55 16.93 -4.61 -6.52
C GLU A 55 17.35 -3.17 -6.19
N LEU A 56 17.65 -2.37 -7.22
CA LEU A 56 17.97 -0.95 -7.01
C LEU A 56 16.76 -0.15 -6.56
N ALA A 57 15.57 -0.47 -7.07
CA ALA A 57 14.32 0.12 -6.62
C ALA A 57 14.08 -0.18 -5.13
N GLU A 58 14.19 -1.45 -4.70
CA GLU A 58 14.04 -1.85 -3.30
C GLU A 58 15.00 -1.09 -2.39
N GLN A 59 16.31 -1.11 -2.71
CA GLN A 59 17.32 -0.41 -1.93
C GLN A 59 17.03 1.09 -1.83
N THR A 60 16.52 1.71 -2.90
CA THR A 60 16.24 3.14 -2.94
C THR A 60 14.98 3.48 -2.12
N PHE A 61 13.93 2.65 -2.15
CA PHE A 61 12.78 2.78 -1.25
C PHE A 61 13.20 2.65 0.23
N LEU A 62 14.11 1.73 0.55
CA LEU A 62 14.63 1.58 1.92
C LEU A 62 15.46 2.81 2.36
N LYS A 63 16.23 3.41 1.46
CA LYS A 63 16.92 4.69 1.75
C LYS A 63 15.93 5.83 2.05
N ALA A 64 14.77 5.87 1.39
CA ALA A 64 13.72 6.84 1.72
C ALA A 64 13.23 6.67 3.18
N LYS A 65 13.11 5.42 3.66
CA LYS A 65 12.78 5.13 5.05
C LYS A 65 13.86 5.62 6.01
N ASP A 66 15.13 5.37 5.70
CA ASP A 66 16.25 5.81 6.52
C ASP A 66 16.34 7.35 6.58
N ALA A 67 16.03 8.03 5.47
CA ALA A 67 16.00 9.48 5.41
C ALA A 67 14.89 10.09 6.29
N LYS A 68 13.75 9.43 6.45
CA LYS A 68 12.61 9.96 7.23
C LYS A 68 11.71 8.87 7.80
N ALA A 69 12.21 8.08 8.74
CA ALA A 69 11.51 6.95 9.34
C ALA A 69 10.20 7.31 10.07
N SER A 70 10.04 8.58 10.51
CA SER A 70 8.81 9.06 11.16
C SER A 70 7.70 9.48 10.19
N TYR A 71 7.94 9.40 8.87
CA TYR A 71 6.98 9.85 7.88
C TYR A 71 6.12 8.69 7.35
N PRO A 72 4.82 8.62 7.70
CA PRO A 72 3.97 7.47 7.38
C PRO A 72 3.91 7.10 5.90
N ASN A 73 3.97 8.11 5.00
CA ASN A 73 3.91 7.88 3.56
C ASN A 73 5.10 7.03 3.04
N VAL A 74 6.23 7.03 3.71
CA VAL A 74 7.38 6.19 3.33
C VAL A 74 6.98 4.73 3.35
N TYR A 75 6.27 4.30 4.38
CA TYR A 75 5.80 2.91 4.54
C TYR A 75 4.73 2.54 3.50
N MET A 76 3.87 3.52 3.15
CA MET A 76 2.90 3.32 2.07
C MET A 76 3.57 3.09 0.71
N GLN A 77 4.59 3.88 0.39
CA GLN A 77 5.32 3.73 -0.87
C GLN A 77 6.05 2.38 -0.94
N ILE A 78 6.69 1.96 0.15
CA ILE A 78 7.37 0.66 0.24
C ILE A 78 6.35 -0.49 0.15
N ALA A 79 5.23 -0.40 0.86
CA ALA A 79 4.16 -1.40 0.77
C ALA A 79 3.61 -1.51 -0.65
N GLY A 80 3.39 -0.37 -1.32
CA GLY A 80 2.97 -0.33 -2.72
C GLY A 80 3.97 -1.00 -3.66
N TYR A 81 5.27 -0.78 -3.45
CA TYR A 81 6.32 -1.46 -4.20
C TYR A 81 6.23 -2.99 -4.03
N TYR A 82 6.22 -3.50 -2.80
CA TYR A 82 6.13 -4.95 -2.56
C TYR A 82 4.83 -5.57 -3.08
N ASN A 83 3.72 -4.83 -3.02
CA ASN A 83 2.47 -5.30 -3.61
C ASN A 83 2.58 -5.48 -5.13
N ARG A 84 3.21 -4.55 -5.84
CA ARG A 84 3.47 -4.68 -7.29
C ARG A 84 4.42 -5.83 -7.61
N GLN A 85 5.38 -6.14 -6.71
CA GLN A 85 6.26 -7.31 -6.82
C GLN A 85 5.57 -8.63 -6.43
N GLY A 86 4.33 -8.58 -5.93
CA GLY A 86 3.58 -9.77 -5.49
C GLY A 86 3.99 -10.32 -4.11
N ASP A 87 4.85 -9.60 -3.37
CA ASP A 87 5.27 -9.96 -2.01
C ASP A 87 4.26 -9.44 -0.99
N PHE A 88 3.14 -10.17 -0.87
CA PHE A 88 2.07 -9.81 0.05
C PHE A 88 2.51 -9.78 1.53
N PRO A 89 3.34 -10.71 2.04
CA PRO A 89 3.84 -10.64 3.40
C PRO A 89 4.56 -9.32 3.71
N LYS A 90 5.51 -8.91 2.87
CA LYS A 90 6.20 -7.62 3.04
C LYS A 90 5.26 -6.43 2.87
N THR A 91 4.28 -6.50 1.97
CA THR A 91 3.25 -5.47 1.83
C THR A 91 2.57 -5.21 3.17
N ILE A 92 2.06 -6.26 3.82
CA ILE A 92 1.36 -6.15 5.11
C ILE A 92 2.32 -5.72 6.23
N GLU A 93 3.56 -6.19 6.22
CA GLU A 93 4.58 -5.78 7.19
C GLU A 93 4.77 -4.25 7.18
N TYR A 94 4.96 -3.64 6.00
CA TYR A 94 5.16 -2.19 5.89
C TYR A 94 3.89 -1.40 6.19
N LEU A 95 2.71 -1.89 5.85
CA LEU A 95 1.45 -1.27 6.27
C LEU A 95 1.28 -1.29 7.79
N ASN A 96 1.68 -2.37 8.47
CA ASN A 96 1.66 -2.43 9.93
C ASN A 96 2.71 -1.49 10.56
N GLN A 97 3.87 -1.29 9.94
CA GLN A 97 4.83 -0.27 10.37
C GLN A 97 4.24 1.14 10.25
N ARG A 98 3.45 1.44 9.22
CA ARG A 98 2.66 2.69 9.13
C ARG A 98 1.71 2.83 10.31
N ILE A 99 0.92 1.78 10.63
CA ILE A 99 0.01 1.79 11.79
C ILE A 99 0.77 2.07 13.10
N ALA A 100 1.96 1.50 13.28
CA ALA A 100 2.76 1.73 14.48
C ALA A 100 3.15 3.22 14.67
N ILE A 101 3.30 3.97 13.58
CA ILE A 101 3.60 5.41 13.61
C ILE A 101 2.34 6.26 13.85
N GLU A 102 1.22 5.86 13.28
CA GLU A 102 -0.05 6.59 13.37
C GLU A 102 -1.21 5.69 13.83
N PRO A 103 -1.15 5.12 15.06
CA PRO A 103 -2.07 4.07 15.52
C PRO A 103 -3.54 4.51 15.61
N ASN A 104 -3.78 5.81 15.70
CA ASN A 104 -5.11 6.42 15.76
C ASN A 104 -5.57 6.99 14.41
N ASN A 105 -4.87 6.70 13.33
CA ASN A 105 -5.31 7.08 11.99
C ASN A 105 -6.23 5.98 11.41
N PRO A 106 -7.54 6.22 11.26
CA PRO A 106 -8.47 5.23 10.73
C PRO A 106 -8.13 4.81 9.29
N GLU A 107 -7.55 5.72 8.49
CA GLU A 107 -7.13 5.41 7.12
C GLU A 107 -6.02 4.36 7.08
N ALA A 108 -5.08 4.35 8.04
CA ALA A 108 -4.01 3.38 8.09
C ALA A 108 -4.57 1.95 8.26
N HIS A 109 -5.53 1.77 9.17
CA HIS A 109 -6.21 0.50 9.40
C HIS A 109 -7.13 0.12 8.22
N TYR A 110 -7.88 1.06 7.69
CA TYR A 110 -8.70 0.85 6.49
C TYR A 110 -7.85 0.38 5.30
N THR A 111 -6.70 0.99 5.08
CA THR A 111 -5.78 0.59 4.00
C THR A 111 -5.38 -0.88 4.13
N VAL A 112 -5.02 -1.36 5.31
CA VAL A 112 -4.68 -2.78 5.53
C VAL A 112 -5.85 -3.68 5.13
N SER A 113 -7.08 -3.32 5.48
CA SER A 113 -8.27 -4.11 5.13
C SER A 113 -8.49 -4.21 3.62
N THR A 114 -8.20 -3.13 2.87
CA THR A 114 -8.33 -3.14 1.41
C THR A 114 -7.34 -4.09 0.74
N TYR A 115 -6.10 -4.16 1.24
CA TYR A 115 -5.10 -5.11 0.73
C TYR A 115 -5.46 -6.56 1.03
N TYR A 116 -6.00 -6.86 2.21
CA TYR A 116 -6.49 -8.20 2.54
C TYR A 116 -7.68 -8.61 1.66
N TRP A 117 -8.64 -7.71 1.46
CA TRP A 117 -9.78 -7.97 0.57
C TRP A 117 -9.31 -8.21 -0.87
N ASP A 118 -8.47 -7.35 -1.41
CA ASP A 118 -7.95 -7.45 -2.77
C ASP A 118 -7.24 -8.79 -2.99
N LYS A 119 -6.37 -9.19 -2.05
CA LYS A 119 -5.66 -10.47 -2.10
C LYS A 119 -6.62 -11.66 -2.04
N ALA A 120 -7.56 -11.67 -1.09
CA ALA A 120 -8.53 -12.76 -0.95
C ALA A 120 -9.46 -12.88 -2.15
N TYR A 121 -9.89 -11.74 -2.72
CA TYR A 121 -10.84 -11.70 -3.82
C TYR A 121 -10.18 -12.04 -5.17
N ARG A 122 -9.00 -11.53 -5.47
CA ARG A 122 -8.37 -11.63 -6.79
C ARG A 122 -7.42 -12.80 -6.96
N ASP A 123 -6.78 -13.29 -5.91
CA ASP A 123 -5.84 -14.39 -6.05
C ASP A 123 -6.58 -15.73 -6.09
N PHE A 124 -6.86 -16.20 -7.31
CA PHE A 124 -7.54 -17.46 -7.57
C PHE A 124 -6.71 -18.71 -7.19
N ARG A 125 -5.41 -18.54 -6.89
CA ARG A 125 -4.53 -19.64 -6.46
C ARG A 125 -4.72 -19.99 -4.99
N LEU A 126 -5.29 -19.07 -4.21
CA LEU A 126 -5.55 -19.29 -2.79
C LEU A 126 -6.71 -20.27 -2.59
N LYS A 127 -6.54 -21.18 -1.64
CA LYS A 127 -7.60 -22.06 -1.16
C LYS A 127 -8.60 -21.28 -0.29
N ASP A 128 -9.82 -21.79 -0.18
CA ASP A 128 -10.88 -21.16 0.62
C ASP A 128 -10.45 -20.87 2.06
N ALA A 129 -9.69 -21.78 2.68
CA ALA A 129 -9.18 -21.58 4.05
C ALA A 129 -8.19 -20.40 4.14
N GLU A 130 -7.32 -20.23 3.14
CA GLU A 130 -6.36 -19.11 3.08
C GLU A 130 -7.10 -17.80 2.81
N LYS A 131 -8.08 -17.81 1.91
CA LYS A 131 -8.95 -16.66 1.66
C LYS A 131 -9.72 -16.26 2.92
N LEU A 132 -10.26 -17.23 3.64
CA LEU A 132 -11.01 -16.99 4.87
C LEU A 132 -10.13 -16.34 5.95
N ASP A 133 -8.90 -16.80 6.15
CA ASP A 133 -7.93 -16.19 7.07
C ASP A 133 -7.66 -14.71 6.71
N MET A 134 -7.46 -14.43 5.42
CA MET A 134 -7.26 -13.06 4.94
C MET A 134 -8.49 -12.17 5.16
N VAL A 135 -9.68 -12.71 4.89
CA VAL A 135 -10.95 -11.97 5.09
C VAL A 135 -11.14 -11.64 6.57
N ILE A 136 -10.87 -12.58 7.48
CA ILE A 136 -10.95 -12.33 8.93
C ILE A 136 -9.99 -11.21 9.34
N LYS A 137 -8.72 -11.26 8.92
CA LYS A 137 -7.75 -10.19 9.18
C LYS A 137 -8.15 -8.84 8.58
N GLY A 138 -8.77 -8.87 7.41
CA GLY A 138 -9.35 -7.69 6.78
C GLY A 138 -10.49 -7.07 7.62
N ILE A 139 -11.39 -7.91 8.16
CA ILE A 139 -12.48 -7.48 9.04
C ILE A 139 -11.92 -6.89 10.34
N GLU A 140 -10.96 -7.54 10.99
CA GLU A 140 -10.30 -7.00 12.20
C GLU A 140 -9.70 -5.61 11.95
N SER A 141 -9.06 -5.43 10.80
CA SER A 141 -8.45 -4.15 10.43
C SER A 141 -9.48 -3.07 10.18
N VAL A 142 -10.56 -3.38 9.44
CA VAL A 142 -11.62 -2.40 9.15
C VAL A 142 -12.45 -2.07 10.39
N ASP A 143 -12.67 -3.02 11.29
CA ASP A 143 -13.34 -2.78 12.57
C ASP A 143 -12.54 -1.82 13.44
N LYS A 144 -11.20 -1.93 13.41
CA LYS A 144 -10.33 -0.96 14.07
C LYS A 144 -10.48 0.44 13.48
N ALA A 145 -10.53 0.56 12.15
CA ALA A 145 -10.78 1.84 11.49
C ALA A 145 -12.12 2.47 11.92
N ILE A 146 -13.20 1.67 11.92
CA ILE A 146 -14.54 2.11 12.33
C ILE A 146 -14.57 2.46 13.83
N SER A 147 -13.86 1.73 14.68
CA SER A 147 -13.77 2.04 16.12
C SER A 147 -13.10 3.39 16.40
N ILE A 148 -12.19 3.84 15.54
CA ILE A 148 -11.52 5.15 15.63
C ILE A 148 -12.41 6.25 15.05
N LYS A 149 -13.09 5.96 13.93
CA LYS A 149 -13.99 6.89 13.23
C LYS A 149 -15.26 6.15 12.83
N SER A 150 -16.32 6.29 13.66
CA SER A 150 -17.57 5.53 13.51
C SER A 150 -18.40 5.89 12.26
N ASP A 151 -18.18 7.06 11.68
CA ASP A 151 -18.84 7.54 10.45
C ASP A 151 -17.94 7.42 9.20
N TYR A 152 -16.93 6.54 9.25
CA TYR A 152 -16.01 6.33 8.11
C TYR A 152 -16.69 5.45 7.04
N MET A 153 -17.42 6.10 6.14
CA MET A 153 -18.29 5.44 5.15
C MET A 153 -17.55 4.44 4.26
N GLU A 154 -16.31 4.75 3.84
CA GLU A 154 -15.49 3.85 3.03
C GLU A 154 -15.13 2.57 3.79
N ALA A 155 -14.79 2.69 5.08
CA ALA A 155 -14.49 1.54 5.92
C ALA A 155 -15.75 0.67 6.15
N ILE A 156 -16.91 1.29 6.38
CA ILE A 156 -18.19 0.59 6.53
C ILE A 156 -18.52 -0.18 5.24
N ALA A 157 -18.37 0.46 4.08
CA ALA A 157 -18.61 -0.19 2.79
C ALA A 157 -17.66 -1.38 2.56
N TYR A 158 -16.39 -1.25 2.92
CA TYR A 158 -15.43 -2.36 2.82
C TYR A 158 -15.71 -3.49 3.81
N LYS A 159 -16.16 -3.17 5.03
CA LYS A 159 -16.65 -4.20 5.97
C LYS A 159 -17.76 -5.04 5.36
N ASN A 160 -18.74 -4.40 4.72
CA ASN A 160 -19.82 -5.09 4.04
C ASN A 160 -19.31 -6.03 2.93
N LEU A 161 -18.33 -5.58 2.13
CA LEU A 161 -17.70 -6.44 1.11
C LEU A 161 -16.98 -7.65 1.73
N LEU A 162 -16.25 -7.46 2.82
CA LEU A 162 -15.54 -8.52 3.53
C LEU A 162 -16.50 -9.53 4.15
N LEU A 163 -17.58 -9.08 4.80
CA LEU A 163 -18.60 -9.96 5.38
C LEU A 163 -19.31 -10.80 4.32
N ARG A 164 -19.63 -10.23 3.16
CA ARG A 164 -20.21 -10.97 2.02
C ARG A 164 -19.22 -11.98 1.44
N LEU A 165 -17.94 -11.62 1.34
CA LEU A 165 -16.90 -12.56 0.91
C LEU A 165 -16.73 -13.70 1.92
N GLN A 166 -16.74 -13.40 3.22
CA GLN A 166 -16.72 -14.41 4.28
C GLN A 166 -17.92 -15.38 4.17
N ALA A 167 -19.12 -14.84 3.98
CA ALA A 167 -20.33 -15.65 3.82
C ALA A 167 -20.22 -16.63 2.65
N ASN A 168 -19.59 -16.22 1.54
CA ASN A 168 -19.40 -17.08 0.37
C ASN A 168 -18.35 -18.19 0.60
N LEU A 169 -17.43 -18.02 1.55
CA LEU A 169 -16.35 -18.97 1.83
C LEU A 169 -16.72 -20.02 2.90
N ILE A 170 -17.71 -19.76 3.74
CA ILE A 170 -18.14 -20.69 4.80
C ILE A 170 -19.26 -21.61 4.31
N LYS A 171 -19.37 -22.81 4.92
CA LYS A 171 -20.34 -23.82 4.51
C LYS A 171 -21.62 -23.85 5.37
N ASN A 172 -21.64 -23.14 6.51
CA ASN A 172 -22.75 -23.13 7.44
C ASN A 172 -23.83 -22.14 7.00
N PRO A 173 -25.05 -22.58 6.59
CA PRO A 173 -26.09 -21.68 6.07
C PRO A 173 -26.59 -20.65 7.10
N ALA A 174 -26.65 -21.02 8.38
CA ALA A 174 -27.11 -20.10 9.43
C ALA A 174 -26.09 -18.96 9.63
N GLU A 175 -24.80 -19.30 9.61
CA GLU A 175 -23.74 -18.32 9.72
C GLU A 175 -23.62 -17.45 8.45
N GLN A 176 -23.78 -18.02 7.25
CA GLN A 176 -23.89 -17.25 6.02
C GLN A 176 -24.96 -16.16 6.10
N GLN A 177 -26.18 -16.56 6.53
CA GLN A 177 -27.29 -15.61 6.68
C GLN A 177 -27.02 -14.55 7.75
N ARG A 178 -26.34 -14.91 8.84
CA ARG A 178 -25.93 -13.96 9.88
C ARG A 178 -25.02 -12.88 9.30
N LEU A 179 -23.97 -13.30 8.60
CA LEU A 179 -22.99 -12.39 7.98
C LEU A 179 -23.61 -11.49 6.91
N ILE A 180 -24.54 -12.03 6.11
CA ILE A 180 -25.26 -11.24 5.10
C ILE A 180 -26.12 -10.16 5.78
N ARG A 181 -26.87 -10.52 6.85
CA ARG A 181 -27.67 -9.53 7.60
C ARG A 181 -26.80 -8.48 8.30
N GLU A 182 -25.60 -8.83 8.73
CA GLU A 182 -24.65 -7.89 9.31
C GLU A 182 -24.08 -6.92 8.25
N ALA A 183 -24.00 -7.36 6.99
CA ALA A 183 -23.50 -6.56 5.87
C ALA A 183 -24.58 -5.63 5.25
N ASP A 184 -25.87 -5.78 5.56
CA ASP A 184 -26.99 -4.96 5.07
C ASP A 184 -27.23 -3.76 5.99
#